data_f2e348a29a93416378a799a1db8cfba5
#
_entry.id   f2e348a29a93416378a799a1db8cfba5
#
_cell.length_a   1.000
_cell.length_b   1.000
_cell.length_c   1.000
_cell.angle_alpha   90.00
_cell.angle_beta   90.00
_cell.angle_gamma   90.00
#
_symmetry.space_group_name_H-M   'P 1'
#
loop_
_entity.id
_entity.type
_entity.pdbx_description
1 polymer ?
#
loop_
_entity_poly.entity_id
_entity_poly.type
_entity_poly.pdbx_seq_one_letter_code
_entity_poly.pdbx_strand_id
1 'polypeptide(L)'
;MRGLGQQTMLCHLNTDIPSSILQYSKSLENLIIVNSLSKSFSMTGWRIGWGIFPKSIINDAEKYAVNIYSCVNNFAQFGAVAALNGGSEYFESLKNSFKSRVKLMVDGINEIKGFSCNYPNGTFYCFVNIKKTNFTST
;
A
#
# COMPACT_ATOMS: atom_id res chain seq x y z
N MET A 1 -13.60 -5.90 18.47
CA MET A 1 -12.89 -5.82 17.19
C MET A 1 -11.78 -4.78 17.31
N ARG A 2 -10.53 -5.17 17.25
CA ARG A 2 -9.40 -4.25 17.23
C ARG A 2 -8.97 -4.07 15.77
N GLY A 3 -9.35 -2.96 15.18
CA GLY A 3 -8.76 -2.33 14.00
C GLY A 3 -8.66 -3.12 12.70
N LEU A 4 -9.16 -2.53 11.63
CA LEU A 4 -8.81 -2.85 10.25
C LEU A 4 -7.40 -2.32 9.98
N GLY A 5 -6.42 -3.21 9.89
CA GLY A 5 -5.07 -2.85 9.47
C GLY A 5 -4.95 -2.97 7.96
N GLN A 6 -4.94 -1.86 7.26
CA GLN A 6 -4.54 -1.85 5.84
C GLN A 6 -3.02 -1.75 5.78
N GLN A 7 -2.36 -2.84 5.43
CA GLN A 7 -0.94 -2.83 5.13
C GLN A 7 -0.73 -2.45 3.67
N THR A 8 -0.55 -1.17 3.43
CA THR A 8 -0.08 -0.73 2.13
C THR A 8 1.43 -0.94 2.10
N MET A 9 1.86 -2.04 1.51
CA MET A 9 3.27 -2.32 1.23
C MET A 9 3.72 -1.42 0.07
N LEU A 10 3.71 -0.12 0.29
CA LEU A 10 4.32 0.83 -0.61
C LEU A 10 5.81 0.87 -0.29
N CYS A 11 6.59 0.66 -1.33
CA CYS A 11 8.03 0.71 -1.38
C CYS A 11 8.62 1.48 -0.20
N HIS A 12 9.14 0.79 0.81
CA HIS A 12 10.06 1.40 1.74
C HIS A 12 11.27 1.79 0.94
N LEU A 13 11.46 3.09 0.78
CA LEU A 13 12.61 3.65 0.06
C LEU A 13 13.89 3.41 0.85
N ASN A 14 13.76 3.26 2.17
CA ASN A 14 14.84 2.90 3.08
C ASN A 14 14.77 1.40 3.42
N THR A 15 15.84 0.86 3.97
CA THR A 15 16.06 -0.57 4.22
C THR A 15 15.17 -1.20 5.29
N ASP A 16 14.38 -0.40 6.01
CA ASP A 16 13.57 -0.89 7.11
C ASP A 16 12.31 -1.60 6.63
N ILE A 17 12.15 -2.85 7.05
CA ILE A 17 10.90 -3.60 6.84
C ILE A 17 9.80 -2.91 7.64
N PRO A 18 8.66 -2.55 7.02
CA PRO A 18 7.57 -1.91 7.75
C PRO A 18 7.06 -2.80 8.86
N SER A 19 6.81 -2.21 10.02
CA SER A 19 6.17 -2.93 11.11
C SER A 19 4.78 -3.42 10.68
N SER A 20 4.56 -4.71 10.81
CA SER A 20 3.25 -5.33 10.58
C SER A 20 2.50 -5.50 11.89
N ILE A 21 1.19 -5.26 11.88
CA ILE A 21 0.34 -5.57 13.04
C ILE A 21 0.42 -7.04 13.43
N LEU A 22 0.77 -7.93 12.48
CA LEU A 22 1.01 -9.35 12.74
C LEU A 22 2.14 -9.60 13.74
N GLN A 23 3.14 -8.72 13.81
CA GLN A 23 4.26 -8.85 14.75
C GLN A 23 3.81 -8.63 16.20
N TYR A 24 2.71 -7.89 16.39
CA TYR A 24 2.18 -7.52 17.71
C TYR A 24 0.95 -8.33 18.10
N SER A 25 0.43 -9.16 17.20
CA SER A 25 -0.76 -9.98 17.47
C SER A 25 -0.36 -11.41 17.82
N LYS A 26 -0.81 -11.85 19.01
CA LYS A 26 -0.63 -13.24 19.45
C LYS A 26 -1.68 -14.21 18.84
N SER A 27 -2.72 -13.67 18.23
CA SER A 27 -3.85 -14.43 17.67
C SER A 27 -4.52 -13.66 16.56
N LEU A 28 -5.03 -14.36 15.57
CA LEU A 28 -5.83 -13.80 14.48
C LEU A 28 -7.33 -13.68 14.80
N GLU A 29 -7.76 -14.14 15.97
CA GLU A 29 -9.18 -14.18 16.38
C GLU A 29 -9.88 -12.81 16.40
N ASN A 30 -9.11 -11.74 16.64
CA ASN A 30 -9.62 -10.36 16.71
C ASN A 30 -8.98 -9.43 15.66
N LEU A 31 -8.40 -10.01 14.61
CA LEU A 31 -7.65 -9.27 13.62
C LEU A 31 -8.18 -9.56 12.21
N ILE A 32 -8.48 -8.50 11.47
CA ILE A 32 -8.74 -8.57 10.03
C ILE A 32 -7.59 -7.84 9.33
N ILE A 33 -6.96 -8.50 8.38
CA ILE A 33 -5.91 -7.90 7.55
C ILE A 33 -6.41 -7.86 6.12
N VAL A 34 -6.35 -6.69 5.51
CA VAL A 34 -6.67 -6.51 4.09
C VAL A 34 -5.42 -6.04 3.37
N ASN A 35 -5.12 -6.67 2.25
CA ASN A 35 -3.98 -6.33 1.42
C ASN A 35 -4.37 -6.28 -0.06
N SER A 36 -3.54 -5.68 -0.87
CA SER A 36 -3.81 -5.47 -2.29
C SER A 36 -2.53 -5.57 -3.11
N LEU A 37 -2.66 -6.08 -4.32
CA LEU A 37 -1.60 -6.10 -5.31
C LEU A 37 -1.48 -4.77 -6.07
N SER A 38 -2.45 -3.87 -5.87
CA SER A 38 -2.55 -2.62 -6.63
C SER A 38 -1.28 -1.76 -6.57
N LYS A 39 -0.67 -1.62 -5.40
CA LYS A 39 0.48 -0.72 -5.19
C LYS A 39 1.80 -1.47 -5.33
N SER A 40 1.95 -2.56 -4.60
CA SER A 40 3.20 -3.32 -4.56
C SER A 40 3.59 -3.94 -5.89
N PHE A 41 2.61 -4.28 -6.72
CA PHE A 41 2.82 -4.92 -8.02
C PHE A 41 2.40 -4.04 -9.20
N SER A 42 2.10 -2.75 -8.97
CA SER A 42 1.59 -1.84 -10.01
C SER A 42 0.35 -2.36 -10.73
N MET A 43 -0.50 -3.12 -10.02
CA MET A 43 -1.68 -3.82 -10.55
C MET A 43 -2.98 -3.09 -10.19
N THR A 44 -3.01 -1.76 -10.26
CA THR A 44 -4.19 -0.96 -9.88
C THR A 44 -5.43 -1.28 -10.71
N GLY A 45 -5.26 -1.50 -12.01
CA GLY A 45 -6.34 -1.83 -12.95
C GLY A 45 -6.85 -3.28 -12.85
N TRP A 46 -6.09 -4.18 -12.22
CA TRP A 46 -6.44 -5.58 -12.10
C TRP A 46 -7.53 -5.85 -11.05
N ARG A 47 -7.77 -4.90 -10.16
CA ARG A 47 -8.79 -4.95 -9.10
C ARG A 47 -8.73 -6.21 -8.24
N ILE A 48 -7.54 -6.56 -7.75
CA ILE A 48 -7.31 -7.76 -6.95
C ILE A 48 -6.58 -7.44 -5.65
N GLY A 49 -7.03 -8.10 -4.60
CA GLY A 49 -6.46 -8.08 -3.27
C GLY A 49 -6.89 -9.32 -2.50
N TRP A 50 -6.51 -9.41 -1.26
CA TRP A 50 -6.85 -10.52 -0.38
C TRP A 50 -6.98 -10.06 1.06
N GLY A 51 -7.68 -10.86 1.85
CA GLY A 51 -7.86 -10.59 3.27
C GLY A 51 -7.64 -11.85 4.12
N ILE A 52 -7.17 -11.64 5.35
CA ILE A 52 -7.12 -12.64 6.39
C ILE A 52 -8.20 -12.28 7.40
N PHE A 53 -9.09 -13.24 7.67
CA PHE A 53 -10.22 -13.06 8.57
C PHE A 53 -10.16 -14.08 9.71
N PRO A 54 -10.68 -13.73 10.89
CA PRO A 54 -10.93 -14.71 11.95
C PRO A 54 -11.84 -15.85 11.46
N LYS A 55 -11.61 -17.06 11.94
CA LYS A 55 -12.45 -18.22 11.58
C LYS A 55 -13.93 -18.01 11.91
N SER A 56 -14.23 -17.25 12.95
CA SER A 56 -15.58 -16.95 13.40
C SER A 56 -16.42 -16.15 12.41
N ILE A 57 -15.80 -15.39 11.49
CA ILE A 57 -16.51 -14.49 10.57
C ILE A 57 -16.17 -14.74 9.07
N ILE A 58 -15.29 -15.70 8.76
CA ILE A 58 -14.84 -15.89 7.37
C ILE A 58 -15.98 -16.27 6.43
N ASN A 59 -16.91 -17.12 6.90
CA ASN A 59 -18.08 -17.54 6.11
C ASN A 59 -19.03 -16.38 5.82
N ASP A 60 -19.20 -15.48 6.79
CA ASP A 60 -20.03 -14.29 6.58
C ASP A 60 -19.35 -13.28 5.67
N ALA A 61 -18.05 -13.11 5.81
CA ALA A 61 -17.25 -12.28 4.89
C ALA A 61 -17.34 -12.79 3.44
N GLU A 62 -17.28 -14.10 3.23
CA GLU A 62 -17.45 -14.73 1.92
C GLU A 62 -18.85 -14.48 1.34
N LYS A 63 -19.91 -14.67 2.13
CA LYS A 63 -21.28 -14.38 1.70
C LYS A 63 -21.45 -12.91 1.28
N TYR A 64 -20.89 -11.99 2.07
CA TYR A 64 -20.90 -10.56 1.72
C TYR A 64 -20.16 -10.30 0.40
N ALA A 65 -18.99 -10.88 0.24
CA ALA A 65 -18.19 -10.72 -0.97
C ALA A 65 -18.97 -11.18 -2.21
N VAL A 66 -19.54 -12.38 -2.16
CA VAL A 66 -20.35 -12.93 -3.27
C VAL A 66 -21.55 -12.04 -3.59
N ASN A 67 -22.24 -11.49 -2.60
CA ASN A 67 -23.42 -10.65 -2.82
C ASN A 67 -23.07 -9.22 -3.30
N ILE A 68 -21.88 -8.71 -3.00
CA ILE A 68 -21.49 -7.33 -3.38
C ILE A 68 -20.86 -7.30 -4.78
N TYR A 69 -19.99 -8.25 -5.12
CA TYR A 69 -19.25 -8.25 -6.37
C TYR A 69 -19.10 -9.60 -7.07
N SER A 70 -19.85 -10.60 -6.63
CA SER A 70 -19.93 -11.96 -7.17
C SER A 70 -18.61 -12.72 -7.05
N CYS A 71 -17.65 -12.47 -7.91
CA CYS A 71 -16.34 -13.13 -7.89
C CYS A 71 -15.24 -12.20 -8.40
N VAL A 72 -14.03 -12.53 -8.00
CA VAL A 72 -12.82 -11.89 -8.53
C VAL A 72 -12.61 -12.41 -9.96
N ASN A 73 -12.23 -11.49 -10.85
CA ASN A 73 -11.95 -11.83 -12.24
C ASN A 73 -10.93 -12.97 -12.36
N ASN A 74 -11.24 -13.99 -13.12
CA ASN A 74 -10.45 -15.22 -13.19
C ASN A 74 -9.02 -14.99 -13.69
N PHE A 75 -8.83 -14.27 -14.80
CA PHE A 75 -7.49 -14.02 -15.30
C PHE A 75 -6.65 -13.13 -14.35
N ALA A 76 -7.29 -12.23 -13.58
CA ALA A 76 -6.61 -11.45 -12.57
C ALA A 76 -6.05 -12.34 -11.44
N GLN A 77 -6.72 -13.43 -11.10
CA GLN A 77 -6.22 -14.39 -10.10
C GLN A 77 -4.94 -15.08 -10.58
N PHE A 78 -4.87 -15.50 -11.85
CA PHE A 78 -3.62 -16.04 -12.43
C PHE A 78 -2.52 -14.99 -12.46
N GLY A 79 -2.84 -13.74 -12.79
CA GLY A 79 -1.90 -12.63 -12.72
C GLY A 79 -1.38 -12.39 -11.30
N ALA A 80 -2.24 -12.52 -10.29
CA ALA A 80 -1.86 -12.43 -8.89
C ALA A 80 -0.89 -13.54 -8.47
N VAL A 81 -1.17 -14.78 -8.87
CA VAL A 81 -0.27 -15.93 -8.62
C VAL A 81 1.10 -15.69 -9.25
N ALA A 82 1.15 -15.24 -10.50
CA ALA A 82 2.40 -14.92 -11.18
C ALA A 82 3.17 -13.79 -10.46
N ALA A 83 2.46 -12.73 -10.03
CA ALA A 83 3.07 -11.62 -9.30
C ALA A 83 3.66 -12.05 -7.96
N LEU A 84 2.94 -12.87 -7.20
CA LEU A 84 3.39 -13.36 -5.88
C LEU A 84 4.55 -14.35 -5.98
N ASN A 85 4.63 -15.10 -7.08
CA ASN A 85 5.74 -16.04 -7.35
C ASN A 85 6.91 -15.36 -8.08
N GLY A 86 6.74 -14.10 -8.50
CA GLY A 86 7.79 -13.30 -9.13
C GLY A 86 8.95 -13.04 -8.18
N GLY A 87 10.16 -12.96 -8.72
CA GLY A 87 11.37 -12.73 -7.94
C GLY A 87 11.48 -11.33 -7.33
N SER A 88 12.46 -11.14 -6.45
CA SER A 88 12.77 -9.88 -5.79
C SER A 88 13.23 -8.75 -6.74
N GLU A 89 13.71 -9.10 -7.93
CA GLU A 89 14.25 -8.16 -8.92
C GLU A 89 13.23 -7.06 -9.32
N TYR A 90 11.96 -7.43 -9.46
CA TYR A 90 10.90 -6.47 -9.75
C TYR A 90 10.80 -5.40 -8.65
N PHE A 91 10.83 -5.81 -7.39
CA PHE A 91 10.72 -4.89 -6.26
C PHE A 91 11.92 -3.96 -6.15
N GLU A 92 13.13 -4.46 -6.37
CA GLU A 92 14.34 -3.63 -6.36
C GLU A 92 14.33 -2.61 -7.52
N SER A 93 13.93 -3.01 -8.71
CA SER A 93 13.76 -2.12 -9.84
C SER A 93 12.72 -1.02 -9.56
N LEU A 94 11.56 -1.42 -9.04
CA LEU A 94 10.48 -0.50 -8.65
C LEU A 94 10.95 0.50 -7.58
N LYS A 95 11.60 0.01 -6.54
CA LYS A 95 12.15 0.80 -5.44
C LYS A 95 13.16 1.84 -5.94
N ASN A 96 14.08 1.45 -6.80
CA ASN A 96 15.08 2.36 -7.38
C ASN A 96 14.43 3.45 -8.24
N SER A 97 13.43 3.07 -9.06
CA SER A 97 12.64 4.02 -9.84
C SER A 97 11.91 5.02 -8.95
N PHE A 98 11.31 4.57 -7.84
CA PHE A 98 10.64 5.47 -6.90
C PHE A 98 11.60 6.38 -6.16
N LYS A 99 12.77 5.89 -5.74
CA LYS A 99 13.81 6.73 -5.10
C LYS A 99 14.18 7.92 -5.98
N SER A 100 14.43 7.67 -7.27
CA SER A 100 14.78 8.73 -8.22
C SER A 100 13.66 9.76 -8.40
N ARG A 101 12.41 9.29 -8.50
CA ARG A 101 11.23 10.16 -8.65
C ARG A 101 10.95 10.97 -7.39
N VAL A 102 11.07 10.36 -6.20
CA VAL A 102 10.90 11.06 -4.92
C VAL A 102 11.96 12.14 -4.77
N LYS A 103 13.22 11.83 -5.11
CA LYS A 103 14.29 12.81 -5.07
C LYS A 103 13.97 14.01 -5.96
N LEU A 104 13.64 13.78 -7.22
CA LEU A 104 13.28 14.83 -8.16
C LEU A 104 12.12 15.69 -7.67
N MET A 105 11.07 15.05 -7.15
CA MET A 105 9.87 15.75 -6.67
C MET A 105 10.18 16.59 -5.43
N VAL A 106 10.85 16.04 -4.43
CA VAL A 106 11.14 16.72 -3.15
C VAL A 106 12.12 17.87 -3.39
N ASP A 107 13.15 17.67 -4.19
CA ASP A 107 14.10 18.72 -4.52
C ASP A 107 13.40 19.87 -5.24
N GLY A 108 12.60 19.57 -6.28
CA GLY A 108 11.84 20.60 -6.99
C GLY A 108 10.84 21.35 -6.12
N ILE A 109 10.15 20.66 -5.19
CA ILE A 109 9.26 21.34 -4.22
C ILE A 109 10.05 22.31 -3.33
N ASN A 110 11.23 21.90 -2.86
CA ASN A 110 12.05 22.70 -1.95
C ASN A 110 12.71 23.91 -2.63
N GLU A 111 12.76 23.94 -3.96
CA GLU A 111 13.21 25.13 -4.75
C GLU A 111 12.11 26.21 -4.83
N ILE A 112 10.84 25.85 -4.57
CA ILE A 112 9.72 26.78 -4.63
C ILE A 112 9.70 27.65 -3.36
N LYS A 113 9.75 28.97 -3.52
CA LYS A 113 9.75 29.92 -2.40
C LYS A 113 8.49 29.72 -1.52
N GLY A 114 8.72 29.47 -0.24
CA GLY A 114 7.64 29.30 0.75
C GLY A 114 7.14 27.85 0.90
N PHE A 115 7.61 26.93 0.06
CA PHE A 115 7.29 25.52 0.16
C PHE A 115 8.43 24.77 0.88
N SER A 116 8.08 23.69 1.55
CA SER A 116 9.05 22.71 2.05
C SER A 116 8.44 21.32 2.13
N CYS A 117 9.24 20.31 1.83
CA CYS A 117 8.84 18.92 1.87
C CYS A 117 9.98 18.06 2.42
N ASN A 118 9.66 17.19 3.37
CA ASN A 118 10.61 16.19 3.84
C ASN A 118 10.61 14.99 2.91
N TYR A 119 11.74 14.31 2.79
CA TYR A 119 11.81 13.05 2.08
C TYR A 119 10.96 12.00 2.80
N PRO A 120 10.01 11.36 2.12
CA PRO A 120 9.24 10.27 2.71
C PRO A 120 10.11 9.02 2.84
N ASN A 121 9.93 8.29 3.94
CA ASN A 121 10.58 6.99 4.14
C ASN A 121 10.02 5.89 3.23
N GLY A 122 8.85 6.12 2.66
CA GLY A 122 8.12 5.23 1.75
C GLY A 122 6.97 5.99 1.11
N THR A 123 6.15 5.29 0.34
CA THR A 123 4.99 5.87 -0.33
C THR A 123 5.31 6.74 -1.55
N PHE A 124 4.30 7.06 -2.32
CA PHE A 124 4.38 7.98 -3.47
C PHE A 124 3.77 9.36 -3.16
N TYR A 125 3.50 9.64 -1.88
CA TYR A 125 2.96 10.93 -1.45
C TYR A 125 4.08 11.86 -0.97
N CYS A 126 4.03 13.13 -1.40
CA CYS A 126 4.82 14.20 -0.85
C CYS A 126 3.89 15.10 -0.02
N PHE A 127 4.19 15.26 1.26
CA PHE A 127 3.43 16.14 2.15
C PHE A 127 4.09 17.50 2.22
N VAL A 128 3.58 18.43 1.40
CA VAL A 128 4.16 19.76 1.24
C VAL A 128 3.69 20.70 2.34
N ASN A 129 4.63 21.34 3.02
CA ASN A 129 4.34 22.41 3.97
C ASN A 129 4.31 23.76 3.24
N ILE A 130 3.17 24.42 3.30
CA ILE A 130 2.90 25.74 2.68
C ILE A 130 2.74 26.87 3.69
N LYS A 131 3.08 26.66 4.98
CA LYS A 131 2.89 27.66 6.05
C LYS A 131 3.56 29.02 5.80
N LYS A 132 4.60 29.04 4.97
CA LYS A 132 5.33 30.27 4.61
C LYS A 132 4.76 30.94 3.35
N THR A 133 3.60 30.51 2.88
CA THR A 133 2.88 31.10 1.76
C THR A 133 1.60 31.78 2.27
N ASN A 134 0.95 32.55 1.40
CA ASN A 134 -0.37 33.13 1.68
C ASN A 134 -1.52 32.19 1.24
N PHE A 135 -1.21 30.93 0.86
CA PHE A 135 -2.20 29.96 0.44
C PHE A 135 -2.79 29.21 1.63
N THR A 136 -4.06 28.83 1.51
CA THR A 136 -4.74 27.86 2.39
C THR A 136 -4.88 26.53 1.66
N SER A 137 -5.11 25.46 2.39
CA SER A 137 -5.27 24.10 1.83
C SER A 137 -6.71 23.81 1.35
N THR A 138 -7.57 24.81 1.28
CA THR A 138 -8.96 24.68 0.79
C THR A 138 -9.07 25.15 -0.64
#